data_33733b8266aa5647afdc4ae73d071724
#
_entry.id   33733b8266aa5647afdc4ae73d071724
#
_cell.length_a   1.000
_cell.length_b   1.000
_cell.length_c   1.000
_cell.angle_alpha   90.00
_cell.angle_beta   90.00
_cell.angle_gamma   90.00
#
_symmetry.space_group_name_H-M   'P 1'
#
loop_
_entity.id
_entity.type
_entity.pdbx_description
1 polymer ?
#
loop_
_entity_poly.entity_id
_entity_poly.type
_entity_poly.pdbx_seq_one_letter_code
_entity_poly.pdbx_strand_id
1 'polypeptide(L)'
;LNQDLPDHIVIMFADVSGSTQLYENLGDTDAHDCISESLNRIVHHASQHNGHLVETIGDEAMIMFAKIEDAALAAIDMQQHFFQTPVAHDHFIKIRIGFHYGPIEYDEGHPFGDTVNVAARVAALCESGRIIATDTTVSGLATQQEFQLRPYQTARVKGKSKPIRVQEIVWDREDSTSMINATQMTQLTQLESQPLSLQIYYRGKVYELAAGQGAFIIGRETHCDLVIDSALASRTHARIEFRWGEAILTDHSTNGTYVEAQRGKREGDGTSIRLHRREAALHGTGKIAIGTTVQQAQEVNLLGYKIDQH
;
A
#
# COMPACT_ATOMS: atom_id res chain seq x y z
N LEU A 1 -24.00 -32.94 -10.18
CA LEU A 1 -24.17 -31.61 -10.75
C LEU A 1 -22.86 -31.17 -11.43
N ASN A 2 -22.56 -31.85 -12.59
CA ASN A 2 -21.52 -31.37 -13.51
C ASN A 2 -22.19 -30.38 -14.45
N GLN A 3 -22.29 -29.11 -14.02
CA GLN A 3 -22.44 -28.01 -14.95
C GLN A 3 -21.02 -27.51 -15.26
N ASP A 4 -20.75 -27.26 -16.56
CA ASP A 4 -19.48 -26.84 -17.13
C ASP A 4 -18.89 -25.66 -16.33
N LEU A 5 -18.09 -25.95 -15.30
CA LEU A 5 -17.31 -24.96 -14.61
C LEU A 5 -16.25 -24.44 -15.60
N PRO A 6 -16.03 -23.14 -15.71
CA PRO A 6 -15.09 -22.59 -16.68
C PRO A 6 -13.65 -23.03 -16.36
N ASP A 7 -12.89 -23.38 -17.40
CA ASP A 7 -11.48 -23.79 -17.29
C ASP A 7 -10.57 -22.63 -16.82
N HIS A 8 -11.03 -21.39 -16.96
CA HIS A 8 -10.31 -20.17 -16.53
C HIS A 8 -11.26 -19.27 -15.77
N ILE A 9 -10.81 -18.81 -14.63
CA ILE A 9 -11.57 -17.89 -13.77
C ILE A 9 -10.65 -16.82 -13.15
N VAL A 10 -11.25 -15.79 -12.61
CA VAL A 10 -10.59 -14.86 -11.68
C VAL A 10 -10.73 -15.40 -10.27
N ILE A 11 -9.62 -15.49 -9.55
CA ILE A 11 -9.59 -15.63 -8.10
C ILE A 11 -9.23 -14.28 -7.51
N MET A 12 -10.07 -13.78 -6.62
CA MET A 12 -9.91 -12.53 -5.88
C MET A 12 -9.81 -12.84 -4.40
N PHE A 13 -8.86 -12.18 -3.74
CA PHE A 13 -8.79 -12.08 -2.29
C PHE A 13 -9.05 -10.64 -1.88
N ALA A 14 -9.99 -10.46 -0.96
CA ALA A 14 -10.33 -9.18 -0.37
C ALA A 14 -10.19 -9.29 1.14
N ASP A 15 -9.33 -8.46 1.75
CA ASP A 15 -8.88 -8.59 3.13
C ASP A 15 -9.08 -7.28 3.89
N VAL A 16 -9.47 -7.39 5.15
CA VAL A 16 -9.66 -6.25 6.06
C VAL A 16 -8.30 -5.76 6.55
N SER A 17 -7.95 -4.53 6.19
CA SER A 17 -6.65 -3.98 6.54
C SER A 17 -6.55 -3.61 8.02
N GLY A 18 -5.51 -4.12 8.69
CA GLY A 18 -5.22 -3.76 10.07
C GLY A 18 -6.13 -4.42 11.11
N SER A 19 -6.69 -5.59 10.81
CA SER A 19 -7.54 -6.37 11.72
C SER A 19 -6.94 -6.57 13.11
N THR A 20 -5.64 -6.86 13.21
CA THR A 20 -4.95 -6.98 14.51
C THR A 20 -5.03 -5.69 15.32
N GLN A 21 -4.91 -4.52 14.67
CA GLN A 21 -5.05 -3.23 15.35
C GLN A 21 -6.50 -2.94 15.78
N LEU A 22 -7.49 -3.46 15.05
CA LEU A 22 -8.89 -3.36 15.45
C LEU A 22 -9.12 -4.08 16.78
N TYR A 23 -8.60 -5.28 16.94
CA TYR A 23 -8.67 -6.03 18.21
C TYR A 23 -7.99 -5.28 19.37
N GLU A 24 -6.81 -4.69 19.12
CA GLU A 24 -6.09 -3.90 20.13
C GLU A 24 -6.84 -2.61 20.53
N ASN A 25 -7.53 -1.97 19.59
CA ASN A 25 -8.17 -0.66 19.81
C ASN A 25 -9.61 -0.76 20.30
N LEU A 26 -10.38 -1.74 19.81
CA LEU A 26 -11.82 -1.86 20.05
C LEU A 26 -12.17 -2.98 21.03
N GLY A 27 -11.26 -3.90 21.30
CA GLY A 27 -11.53 -5.14 22.02
C GLY A 27 -12.16 -6.22 21.12
N ASP A 28 -12.28 -7.42 21.66
CA ASP A 28 -12.60 -8.63 20.87
C ASP A 28 -13.99 -8.57 20.23
N THR A 29 -15.01 -8.09 20.94
CA THR A 29 -16.40 -8.07 20.46
C THR A 29 -16.59 -7.08 19.32
N ASP A 30 -16.20 -5.82 19.52
CA ASP A 30 -16.43 -4.76 18.54
C ASP A 30 -15.56 -4.94 17.30
N ALA A 31 -14.32 -5.44 17.47
CA ALA A 31 -13.44 -5.79 16.36
C ALA A 31 -14.01 -6.95 15.53
N HIS A 32 -14.53 -7.98 16.20
CA HIS A 32 -15.20 -9.11 15.52
C HIS A 32 -16.42 -8.64 14.72
N ASP A 33 -17.25 -7.75 15.28
CA ASP A 33 -18.42 -7.19 14.61
C ASP A 33 -18.03 -6.37 13.38
N CYS A 34 -16.98 -5.53 13.48
CA CYS A 34 -16.43 -4.78 12.35
C CYS A 34 -15.92 -5.70 11.23
N ILE A 35 -15.19 -6.75 11.57
CA ILE A 35 -14.67 -7.70 10.59
C ILE A 35 -15.80 -8.49 9.92
N SER A 36 -16.74 -9.02 10.71
CA SER A 36 -17.88 -9.78 10.22
C SER A 36 -18.77 -8.94 9.28
N GLU A 37 -19.06 -7.71 9.66
CA GLU A 37 -19.80 -6.76 8.83
C GLU A 37 -19.04 -6.44 7.55
N SER A 38 -17.71 -6.25 7.63
CA SER A 38 -16.86 -6.01 6.46
C SER A 38 -16.90 -7.17 5.47
N LEU A 39 -16.76 -8.40 5.96
CA LEU A 39 -16.85 -9.60 5.11
C LEU A 39 -18.22 -9.74 4.46
N ASN A 40 -19.29 -9.47 5.19
CA ASN A 40 -20.65 -9.49 4.63
C ASN A 40 -20.82 -8.48 3.50
N ARG A 41 -20.29 -7.27 3.64
CA ARG A 41 -20.32 -6.24 2.60
C ARG A 41 -19.47 -6.60 1.39
N ILE A 42 -18.26 -7.14 1.59
CA ILE A 42 -17.42 -7.65 0.51
C ILE A 42 -18.17 -8.69 -0.32
N VAL A 43 -18.77 -9.69 0.33
CA VAL A 43 -19.55 -10.75 -0.33
C VAL A 43 -20.77 -10.18 -1.04
N HIS A 44 -21.46 -9.21 -0.42
CA HIS A 44 -22.61 -8.55 -1.04
C HIS A 44 -22.24 -7.85 -2.34
N HIS A 45 -21.20 -7.00 -2.34
CA HIS A 45 -20.74 -6.30 -3.54
C HIS A 45 -20.21 -7.26 -4.60
N ALA A 46 -19.50 -8.31 -4.22
CA ALA A 46 -19.08 -9.35 -5.14
C ALA A 46 -20.27 -9.98 -5.86
N SER A 47 -21.33 -10.35 -5.13
CA SER A 47 -22.51 -11.00 -5.68
C SER A 47 -23.28 -10.13 -6.68
N GLN A 48 -23.24 -8.80 -6.51
CA GLN A 48 -23.85 -7.86 -7.46
C GLN A 48 -23.14 -7.83 -8.82
N HIS A 49 -21.89 -8.27 -8.87
CA HIS A 49 -21.06 -8.37 -10.06
C HIS A 49 -20.77 -9.84 -10.45
N ASN A 50 -21.71 -10.74 -10.25
CA ASN A 50 -21.60 -12.17 -10.58
C ASN A 50 -20.44 -12.91 -9.88
N GLY A 51 -19.93 -12.38 -8.77
CA GLY A 51 -18.93 -13.05 -7.94
C GLY A 51 -19.55 -14.10 -7.02
N HIS A 52 -18.81 -15.15 -6.79
CA HIS A 52 -19.23 -16.26 -5.90
C HIS A 52 -18.19 -16.42 -4.78
N LEU A 53 -18.64 -16.31 -3.53
CA LEU A 53 -17.80 -16.61 -2.38
C LEU A 53 -17.39 -18.08 -2.41
N VAL A 54 -16.09 -18.31 -2.32
CA VAL A 54 -15.53 -19.67 -2.17
C VAL A 54 -15.43 -20.01 -0.68
N GLU A 55 -14.72 -19.19 0.07
CA GLU A 55 -14.55 -19.34 1.52
C GLU A 55 -14.11 -18.02 2.16
N THR A 56 -14.18 -17.97 3.48
CA THR A 56 -13.59 -16.91 4.30
C THR A 56 -12.47 -17.49 5.16
N ILE A 57 -11.31 -16.84 5.20
CA ILE A 57 -10.14 -17.25 5.97
C ILE A 57 -9.77 -16.13 6.93
N GLY A 58 -10.26 -16.22 8.17
CA GLY A 58 -10.06 -15.13 9.14
C GLY A 58 -10.80 -13.86 8.72
N ASP A 59 -10.07 -12.82 8.35
CA ASP A 59 -10.52 -11.51 7.91
C ASP A 59 -10.48 -11.31 6.38
N GLU A 60 -10.19 -12.38 5.64
CA GLU A 60 -10.07 -12.40 4.19
C GLU A 60 -11.20 -13.21 3.54
N ALA A 61 -11.74 -12.72 2.41
CA ALA A 61 -12.69 -13.43 1.57
C ALA A 61 -12.03 -13.87 0.26
N MET A 62 -12.12 -15.16 -0.08
CA MET A 62 -11.78 -15.72 -1.37
C MET A 62 -13.02 -15.79 -2.27
N ILE A 63 -12.96 -15.10 -3.40
CA ILE A 63 -14.10 -14.94 -4.31
C ILE A 63 -13.68 -15.33 -5.73
N MET A 64 -14.57 -15.99 -6.46
CA MET A 64 -14.34 -16.33 -7.87
C MET A 64 -15.28 -15.56 -8.79
N PHE A 65 -14.78 -15.20 -9.98
CA PHE A 65 -15.55 -14.58 -11.06
C PHE A 65 -15.24 -15.25 -12.38
N ALA A 66 -16.24 -15.34 -13.24
CA ALA A 66 -16.07 -15.87 -14.59
C ALA A 66 -15.39 -14.87 -15.54
N LYS A 67 -15.52 -13.55 -15.26
CA LYS A 67 -15.01 -12.46 -16.11
C LYS A 67 -14.13 -11.53 -15.32
N ILE A 68 -13.10 -11.01 -16.00
CA ILE A 68 -12.16 -10.05 -15.43
C ILE A 68 -12.85 -8.70 -15.15
N GLU A 69 -13.74 -8.29 -16.05
CA GLU A 69 -14.50 -7.04 -15.93
C GLU A 69 -15.39 -7.04 -14.69
N ASP A 70 -16.11 -8.14 -14.46
CA ASP A 70 -16.98 -8.30 -13.28
C ASP A 70 -16.15 -8.19 -11.98
N ALA A 71 -14.98 -8.83 -11.94
CA ALA A 71 -14.08 -8.75 -10.79
C ALA A 71 -13.55 -7.32 -10.57
N ALA A 72 -13.17 -6.62 -11.65
CA ALA A 72 -12.67 -5.26 -11.56
C ALA A 72 -13.75 -4.28 -11.09
N LEU A 73 -14.97 -4.38 -11.62
CA LEU A 73 -16.12 -3.57 -11.19
C LEU A 73 -16.49 -3.84 -9.73
N ALA A 74 -16.54 -5.11 -9.32
CA ALA A 74 -16.79 -5.49 -7.94
C ALA A 74 -15.74 -4.87 -6.99
N ALA A 75 -14.46 -4.94 -7.37
CA ALA A 75 -13.37 -4.40 -6.57
C ALA A 75 -13.47 -2.87 -6.40
N ILE A 76 -13.81 -2.14 -7.49
CA ILE A 76 -14.01 -0.69 -7.47
C ILE A 76 -15.18 -0.34 -6.54
N ASP A 77 -16.32 -1.03 -6.71
CA ASP A 77 -17.53 -0.79 -5.93
C ASP A 77 -17.30 -1.07 -4.42
N MET A 78 -16.57 -2.13 -4.09
CA MET A 78 -16.14 -2.41 -2.72
C MET A 78 -15.32 -1.25 -2.14
N GLN A 79 -14.27 -0.79 -2.83
CA GLN A 79 -13.41 0.29 -2.33
C GLN A 79 -14.19 1.59 -2.14
N GLN A 80 -15.05 1.96 -3.09
CA GLN A 80 -15.90 3.15 -2.99
C GLN A 80 -16.85 3.06 -1.80
N HIS A 81 -17.46 1.88 -1.59
CA HIS A 81 -18.36 1.67 -0.45
C HIS A 81 -17.63 1.82 0.89
N PHE A 82 -16.48 1.15 1.07
CA PHE A 82 -15.70 1.22 2.31
C PHE A 82 -15.10 2.61 2.56
N PHE A 83 -14.85 3.37 1.52
CA PHE A 83 -14.39 4.76 1.64
C PHE A 83 -15.51 5.70 2.12
N GLN A 84 -16.76 5.48 1.67
CA GLN A 84 -17.88 6.37 1.93
C GLN A 84 -18.70 5.98 3.15
N THR A 85 -18.73 4.70 3.51
CA THR A 85 -19.68 4.15 4.48
C THR A 85 -18.95 3.46 5.63
N PRO A 86 -19.10 3.96 6.88
CA PRO A 86 -18.54 3.27 8.03
C PRO A 86 -19.20 1.90 8.22
N VAL A 87 -18.48 0.98 8.83
CA VAL A 87 -19.00 -0.33 9.26
C VAL A 87 -19.53 -0.24 10.69
N ALA A 88 -19.73 -1.37 11.36
CA ALA A 88 -20.22 -1.43 12.72
C ALA A 88 -19.55 -0.38 13.62
N HIS A 89 -20.32 0.21 14.55
CA HIS A 89 -19.87 1.21 15.53
C HIS A 89 -19.24 2.48 14.90
N ASP A 90 -19.67 2.87 13.68
CA ASP A 90 -19.21 4.05 12.94
C ASP A 90 -17.70 4.05 12.61
N HIS A 91 -17.06 2.88 12.52
CA HIS A 91 -15.67 2.75 12.15
C HIS A 91 -15.45 2.70 10.63
N PHE A 92 -14.55 3.53 10.12
CA PHE A 92 -14.09 3.45 8.74
C PHE A 92 -13.00 2.38 8.61
N ILE A 93 -13.32 1.34 7.88
CA ILE A 93 -12.42 0.21 7.61
C ILE A 93 -11.87 0.36 6.20
N LYS A 94 -10.59 0.05 6.02
CA LYS A 94 -9.98 -0.09 4.70
C LYS A 94 -9.84 -1.56 4.37
N ILE A 95 -10.00 -1.88 3.10
CA ILE A 95 -9.75 -3.21 2.57
C ILE A 95 -8.62 -3.17 1.54
N ARG A 96 -7.97 -4.28 1.31
CA ARG A 96 -7.03 -4.48 0.21
C ARG A 96 -7.55 -5.60 -0.67
N ILE A 97 -7.43 -5.45 -1.98
CA ILE A 97 -7.97 -6.38 -2.96
C ILE A 97 -6.89 -6.77 -3.95
N GLY A 98 -6.66 -8.07 -4.09
CA GLY A 98 -5.74 -8.61 -5.07
C GLY A 98 -6.37 -9.75 -5.86
N PHE A 99 -6.18 -9.79 -7.21
CA PHE A 99 -6.74 -10.85 -8.01
C PHE A 99 -5.88 -11.27 -9.20
N HIS A 100 -6.14 -12.48 -9.68
CA HIS A 100 -5.48 -13.07 -10.84
C HIS A 100 -6.46 -13.91 -11.64
N TYR A 101 -6.33 -13.86 -12.97
CA TYR A 101 -7.08 -14.69 -13.91
C TYR A 101 -6.18 -15.77 -14.49
N GLY A 102 -6.64 -17.01 -14.46
CA GLY A 102 -5.88 -18.12 -15.01
C GLY A 102 -6.64 -19.44 -15.02
N PRO A 103 -5.98 -20.52 -15.49
CA PRO A 103 -6.55 -21.86 -15.49
C PRO A 103 -6.77 -22.35 -14.06
N ILE A 104 -7.85 -23.10 -13.84
CA ILE A 104 -8.25 -23.56 -12.53
C ILE A 104 -8.58 -25.05 -12.56
N GLU A 105 -8.29 -25.72 -11.46
CA GLU A 105 -8.73 -27.06 -11.16
C GLU A 105 -9.70 -27.03 -9.98
N TYR A 106 -10.58 -28.03 -9.87
CA TYR A 106 -11.56 -28.10 -8.79
C TYR A 106 -11.44 -29.45 -8.07
N ASP A 107 -11.45 -29.38 -6.73
CA ASP A 107 -11.58 -30.54 -5.87
C ASP A 107 -12.84 -30.37 -5.02
N GLU A 108 -13.79 -31.29 -5.13
CA GLU A 108 -15.11 -31.22 -4.50
C GLU A 108 -15.84 -29.86 -4.66
N GLY A 109 -15.59 -29.18 -5.79
CA GLY A 109 -16.17 -27.86 -6.09
C GLY A 109 -15.35 -26.67 -5.58
N HIS A 110 -14.25 -26.89 -4.87
CA HIS A 110 -13.33 -25.85 -4.43
C HIS A 110 -12.24 -25.62 -5.47
N PRO A 111 -12.01 -24.37 -5.91
CA PRO A 111 -10.94 -24.05 -6.84
C PRO A 111 -9.57 -24.18 -6.16
N PHE A 112 -8.62 -24.78 -6.84
CA PHE A 112 -7.25 -24.92 -6.36
C PHE A 112 -6.24 -24.80 -7.52
N GLY A 113 -4.94 -24.69 -7.18
CA GLY A 113 -3.86 -24.70 -8.15
C GLY A 113 -3.06 -23.40 -8.21
N ASP A 114 -2.34 -23.20 -9.32
CA ASP A 114 -1.42 -22.09 -9.49
C ASP A 114 -2.13 -20.74 -9.49
N THR A 115 -3.31 -20.63 -10.08
CA THR A 115 -4.12 -19.41 -10.13
C THR A 115 -4.49 -18.91 -8.74
N VAL A 116 -4.91 -19.80 -7.84
CA VAL A 116 -5.20 -19.48 -6.43
C VAL A 116 -3.94 -18.97 -5.73
N ASN A 117 -2.82 -19.69 -5.89
CA ASN A 117 -1.55 -19.33 -5.28
C ASN A 117 -1.01 -17.97 -5.76
N VAL A 118 -1.18 -17.66 -7.05
CA VAL A 118 -0.78 -16.37 -7.62
C VAL A 118 -1.67 -15.26 -7.08
N ALA A 119 -2.99 -15.44 -7.06
CA ALA A 119 -3.94 -14.46 -6.54
C ALA A 119 -3.67 -14.13 -5.06
N ALA A 120 -3.48 -15.16 -4.21
CA ALA A 120 -3.14 -14.96 -2.80
C ALA A 120 -1.84 -14.13 -2.61
N ARG A 121 -0.82 -14.40 -3.44
CA ARG A 121 0.43 -13.64 -3.38
C ARG A 121 0.31 -12.23 -3.91
N VAL A 122 -0.54 -12.00 -4.91
CA VAL A 122 -0.86 -10.65 -5.38
C VAL A 122 -1.56 -9.90 -4.24
N ALA A 123 -2.59 -10.47 -3.62
CA ALA A 123 -3.29 -9.86 -2.49
C ALA A 123 -2.35 -9.51 -1.32
N ALA A 124 -1.41 -10.40 -0.99
CA ALA A 124 -0.42 -10.16 0.06
C ALA A 124 0.53 -8.98 -0.21
N LEU A 125 0.67 -8.55 -1.48
CA LEU A 125 1.46 -7.38 -1.87
C LEU A 125 0.64 -6.08 -1.86
N CYS A 126 -0.68 -6.20 -1.75
CA CYS A 126 -1.60 -5.09 -1.84
C CYS A 126 -1.56 -4.21 -0.60
N GLU A 127 -1.42 -2.92 -0.79
CA GLU A 127 -1.56 -1.95 0.29
C GLU A 127 -3.04 -1.70 0.62
N SER A 128 -3.25 -1.23 1.84
CA SER A 128 -4.57 -0.82 2.34
C SER A 128 -5.23 0.23 1.42
N GLY A 129 -6.47 0.00 1.05
CA GLY A 129 -7.25 0.90 0.19
C GLY A 129 -6.96 0.77 -1.31
N ARG A 130 -6.22 -0.26 -1.74
CA ARG A 130 -5.85 -0.44 -3.14
C ARG A 130 -6.48 -1.68 -3.76
N ILE A 131 -6.49 -1.70 -5.11
CA ILE A 131 -6.89 -2.83 -5.94
C ILE A 131 -5.73 -3.17 -6.86
N ILE A 132 -5.19 -4.38 -6.79
CA ILE A 132 -4.10 -4.80 -7.66
C ILE A 132 -4.40 -6.14 -8.34
N ALA A 133 -3.87 -6.30 -9.55
CA ALA A 133 -3.95 -7.56 -10.28
C ALA A 133 -2.70 -7.80 -11.12
N THR A 134 -2.50 -9.02 -11.59
CA THR A 134 -1.38 -9.29 -12.49
C THR A 134 -1.57 -8.57 -13.84
N ASP A 135 -0.48 -8.10 -14.42
CA ASP A 135 -0.44 -7.43 -15.72
C ASP A 135 -1.16 -8.25 -16.81
N THR A 136 -0.95 -9.57 -16.80
CA THR A 136 -1.62 -10.50 -17.73
C THR A 136 -3.14 -10.55 -17.53
N THR A 137 -3.64 -10.34 -16.32
CA THR A 137 -5.07 -10.31 -16.04
C THR A 137 -5.71 -9.04 -16.59
N VAL A 138 -5.12 -7.88 -16.31
CA VAL A 138 -5.76 -6.59 -16.63
C VAL A 138 -5.37 -6.02 -17.99
N SER A 139 -4.50 -6.66 -18.75
CA SER A 139 -4.11 -6.21 -20.09
C SER A 139 -5.30 -6.06 -21.04
N GLY A 140 -6.34 -6.88 -20.88
CA GLY A 140 -7.61 -6.76 -21.61
C GLY A 140 -8.46 -5.55 -21.22
N LEU A 141 -8.33 -5.07 -19.98
CA LEU A 141 -9.05 -3.91 -19.46
C LEU A 141 -8.46 -2.58 -19.95
N ALA A 142 -7.17 -2.55 -20.29
CA ALA A 142 -6.45 -1.34 -20.69
C ALA A 142 -7.05 -0.66 -21.94
N THR A 143 -7.80 -1.37 -22.77
CA THR A 143 -8.49 -0.83 -23.94
C THR A 143 -9.87 -0.25 -23.64
N GLN A 144 -10.38 -0.46 -22.42
CA GLN A 144 -11.67 0.02 -21.96
C GLN A 144 -11.49 1.35 -21.24
N GLN A 145 -12.14 2.41 -21.71
CA GLN A 145 -12.02 3.76 -21.11
C GLN A 145 -12.53 3.86 -19.67
N GLU A 146 -13.20 2.82 -19.20
CA GLU A 146 -13.79 2.73 -17.87
C GLU A 146 -12.73 2.42 -16.78
N PHE A 147 -11.64 1.74 -17.15
CA PHE A 147 -10.61 1.31 -16.22
C PHE A 147 -9.31 2.11 -16.40
N GLN A 148 -8.87 2.72 -15.33
CA GLN A 148 -7.57 3.38 -15.27
C GLN A 148 -6.56 2.46 -14.58
N LEU A 149 -5.51 2.09 -15.30
CA LEU A 149 -4.46 1.22 -14.81
C LEU A 149 -3.16 1.98 -14.62
N ARG A 150 -2.43 1.66 -13.55
CA ARG A 150 -1.05 2.14 -13.34
C ARG A 150 -0.12 1.01 -12.93
N PRO A 151 1.15 1.02 -13.35
CA PRO A 151 2.14 0.05 -12.87
C PRO A 151 2.22 0.10 -11.34
N TYR A 152 2.18 -1.06 -10.68
CA TYR A 152 2.29 -1.14 -9.22
C TYR A 152 3.67 -1.63 -8.82
N GLN A 153 3.96 -2.90 -9.00
CA GLN A 153 5.27 -3.48 -8.71
C GLN A 153 5.50 -4.80 -9.44
N THR A 154 6.70 -5.34 -9.27
CA THR A 154 7.06 -6.66 -9.80
C THR A 154 7.21 -7.66 -8.66
N ALA A 155 6.40 -8.72 -8.67
CA ALA A 155 6.40 -9.77 -7.66
C ALA A 155 7.29 -10.94 -8.05
N ARG A 156 8.16 -11.41 -7.14
CA ARG A 156 8.82 -12.72 -7.27
C ARG A 156 7.94 -13.79 -6.63
N VAL A 157 7.40 -14.67 -7.45
CA VAL A 157 6.56 -15.79 -6.99
C VAL A 157 7.43 -17.05 -6.90
N LYS A 158 7.49 -17.69 -5.72
CA LYS A 158 8.25 -18.93 -5.50
C LYS A 158 7.74 -20.00 -6.47
N GLY A 159 8.63 -20.58 -7.27
CA GLY A 159 8.28 -21.56 -8.30
C GLY A 159 8.06 -20.99 -9.71
N LYS A 160 8.07 -19.65 -9.88
CA LYS A 160 8.06 -19.01 -11.19
C LYS A 160 9.47 -18.51 -11.55
N SER A 161 9.93 -18.86 -12.76
CA SER A 161 11.25 -18.45 -13.27
C SER A 161 11.34 -16.96 -13.62
N LYS A 162 10.19 -16.33 -13.88
CA LYS A 162 10.10 -14.90 -14.22
C LYS A 162 9.27 -14.16 -13.16
N PRO A 163 9.66 -12.92 -12.81
CA PRO A 163 8.85 -12.09 -11.94
C PRO A 163 7.52 -11.74 -12.62
N ILE A 164 6.46 -11.66 -11.83
CA ILE A 164 5.11 -11.29 -12.28
C ILE A 164 4.97 -9.79 -12.13
N ARG A 165 4.62 -9.08 -13.20
CA ARG A 165 4.24 -7.67 -13.14
C ARG A 165 2.83 -7.53 -12.60
N VAL A 166 2.64 -6.54 -11.74
CA VAL A 166 1.37 -6.23 -11.09
C VAL A 166 0.98 -4.80 -11.46
N GLN A 167 -0.29 -4.62 -11.76
CA GLN A 167 -0.92 -3.34 -12.07
C GLN A 167 -1.93 -3.01 -10.98
N GLU A 168 -2.08 -1.74 -10.70
CA GLU A 168 -3.16 -1.23 -9.86
C GLU A 168 -4.32 -0.74 -10.73
N ILE A 169 -5.53 -1.04 -10.28
CA ILE A 169 -6.77 -0.45 -10.83
C ILE A 169 -7.12 0.74 -9.96
N VAL A 170 -7.08 1.94 -10.55
CA VAL A 170 -7.39 3.18 -9.85
C VAL A 170 -8.90 3.32 -9.73
N TRP A 171 -9.41 3.33 -8.51
CA TRP A 171 -10.84 3.45 -8.22
C TRP A 171 -11.24 4.84 -7.72
N ASP A 172 -10.30 5.62 -7.17
CA ASP A 172 -10.53 6.98 -6.70
C ASP A 172 -10.15 7.99 -7.79
N ARG A 173 -11.15 8.74 -8.26
CA ARG A 173 -10.97 9.77 -9.30
C ARG A 173 -10.46 11.10 -8.73
N GLU A 174 -10.48 11.30 -7.43
CA GLU A 174 -9.92 12.51 -6.82
C GLU A 174 -8.38 12.47 -6.82
N ASP A 175 -7.78 11.31 -6.69
CA ASP A 175 -6.35 11.11 -7.00
C ASP A 175 -6.02 11.30 -8.50
N SER A 176 -7.04 11.25 -9.37
CA SER A 176 -6.90 11.41 -10.83
C SER A 176 -6.89 12.85 -11.30
N THR A 177 -7.29 13.83 -10.50
CA THR A 177 -7.24 15.25 -10.87
C THR A 177 -5.84 15.84 -10.89
N SER A 178 -4.84 15.11 -10.42
CA SER A 178 -3.42 15.39 -10.69
C SER A 178 -2.92 14.82 -12.03
N MET A 179 -3.74 14.07 -12.77
CA MET A 179 -3.35 13.56 -14.08
C MET A 179 -3.84 14.49 -15.19
N ILE A 180 -2.93 15.27 -15.71
CA ILE A 180 -2.97 16.01 -16.95
C ILE A 180 -3.46 15.09 -18.08
N ASN A 181 -4.43 15.56 -18.89
CA ASN A 181 -5.03 14.87 -20.04
C ASN A 181 -3.99 14.15 -20.91
N ALA A 182 -4.30 12.92 -21.35
CA ALA A 182 -3.45 12.06 -22.18
C ALA A 182 -2.88 12.74 -23.45
N THR A 183 -3.54 13.77 -23.97
CA THR A 183 -3.08 14.57 -25.12
C THR A 183 -1.91 15.50 -24.75
N GLN A 184 -1.78 15.90 -23.47
CA GLN A 184 -0.63 16.66 -22.98
C GLN A 184 0.54 15.74 -22.62
N MET A 185 0.28 14.46 -22.37
CA MET A 185 1.32 13.47 -22.03
C MET A 185 2.28 13.22 -23.20
N THR A 186 1.82 13.29 -24.45
CA THR A 186 2.69 13.14 -25.63
C THR A 186 3.64 14.33 -25.82
N GLN A 187 3.30 15.50 -25.27
CA GLN A 187 4.18 16.68 -25.29
C GLN A 187 5.06 16.79 -24.02
N LEU A 188 4.68 16.13 -22.92
CA LEU A 188 5.43 16.13 -21.66
C LEU A 188 6.41 14.96 -21.54
N THR A 189 6.32 13.92 -22.39
CA THR A 189 7.30 12.83 -22.45
C THR A 189 8.68 13.31 -22.95
N GLN A 190 8.79 14.58 -23.37
CA GLN A 190 10.06 15.23 -23.71
C GLN A 190 10.55 16.18 -22.61
N LEU A 191 9.79 16.42 -21.56
CA LEU A 191 10.26 17.06 -20.35
C LEU A 191 10.54 15.92 -19.35
N GLU A 192 11.80 15.63 -19.16
CA GLU A 192 12.32 14.66 -18.21
C GLU A 192 11.57 14.77 -16.89
N SER A 193 10.82 13.72 -16.51
CA SER A 193 10.28 13.58 -15.17
C SER A 193 11.47 13.55 -14.22
N GLN A 194 11.75 14.64 -13.54
CA GLN A 194 12.76 14.66 -12.51
C GLN A 194 12.33 13.67 -11.41
N PRO A 195 13.20 12.75 -11.03
CA PRO A 195 12.88 11.77 -10.02
C PRO A 195 12.55 12.48 -8.69
N LEU A 196 11.56 11.96 -7.95
CA LEU A 196 11.26 12.39 -6.60
C LEU A 196 12.56 12.48 -5.81
N SER A 197 12.87 13.63 -5.24
CA SER A 197 14.07 13.83 -4.44
C SER A 197 13.70 14.21 -3.00
N LEU A 198 14.44 13.66 -2.05
CA LEU A 198 14.35 13.98 -0.65
C LEU A 198 15.66 14.63 -0.20
N GLN A 199 15.58 15.77 0.42
CA GLN A 199 16.69 16.45 1.07
C GLN A 199 16.60 16.24 2.59
N ILE A 200 17.70 15.74 3.18
CA ILE A 200 17.87 15.63 4.64
C ILE A 200 18.86 16.69 5.09
N TYR A 201 18.45 17.50 6.02
CA TYR A 201 19.25 18.58 6.61
C TYR A 201 19.77 18.17 7.99
N TYR A 202 21.08 18.10 8.16
CA TYR A 202 21.68 17.73 9.43
C TYR A 202 22.96 18.51 9.69
N ARG A 203 23.00 19.31 10.77
CA ARG A 203 24.16 20.08 11.23
C ARG A 203 24.83 20.89 10.10
N GLY A 204 24.01 21.60 9.33
CA GLY A 204 24.47 22.45 8.22
C GLY A 204 24.85 21.72 6.94
N LYS A 205 24.75 20.39 6.91
CA LYS A 205 24.93 19.57 5.69
C LYS A 205 23.57 19.19 5.10
N VAL A 206 23.54 19.04 3.79
CA VAL A 206 22.39 18.55 3.03
C VAL A 206 22.77 17.25 2.38
N TYR A 207 21.92 16.23 2.56
CA TYR A 207 22.05 14.94 1.92
C TYR A 207 20.89 14.81 0.93
N GLU A 208 21.19 14.56 -0.33
CA GLU A 208 20.20 14.40 -1.39
C GLU A 208 20.01 12.93 -1.70
N LEU A 209 18.77 12.47 -1.62
CA LEU A 209 18.37 11.12 -1.93
C LEU A 209 17.45 11.17 -3.15
N ALA A 210 17.71 10.31 -4.13
CA ALA A 210 16.89 10.21 -5.34
C ALA A 210 16.27 8.81 -5.46
N ALA A 211 15.13 8.74 -6.10
CA ALA A 211 14.50 7.47 -6.44
C ALA A 211 15.46 6.61 -7.28
N GLY A 212 15.54 5.31 -6.95
CA GLY A 212 16.46 4.38 -7.61
C GLY A 212 17.83 4.23 -6.93
N GLN A 213 18.17 5.06 -5.95
CA GLN A 213 19.28 4.84 -5.04
C GLN A 213 18.91 3.80 -3.99
N GLY A 214 19.90 3.09 -3.45
CA GLY A 214 19.70 2.16 -2.34
C GLY A 214 19.15 2.85 -1.09
N ALA A 215 18.86 2.06 -0.04
CA ALA A 215 18.41 2.60 1.22
C ALA A 215 19.46 3.51 1.87
N PHE A 216 19.06 4.69 2.32
CA PHE A 216 19.88 5.64 3.08
C PHE A 216 19.80 5.31 4.57
N ILE A 217 20.92 4.95 5.17
CA ILE A 217 21.00 4.44 6.54
C ILE A 217 21.41 5.53 7.51
N ILE A 218 20.65 5.68 8.58
CA ILE A 218 20.87 6.63 9.67
C ILE A 218 21.19 5.83 10.95
N GLY A 219 22.27 6.17 11.64
CA GLY A 219 22.62 5.49 12.88
C GLY A 219 23.91 5.98 13.50
N ARG A 220 24.36 5.31 14.56
CA ARG A 220 25.56 5.68 15.30
C ARG A 220 26.85 5.10 14.71
N GLU A 221 26.75 4.01 13.94
CA GLU A 221 27.92 3.34 13.36
C GLU A 221 28.47 4.10 12.15
N THR A 222 29.78 3.99 11.96
CA THR A 222 30.49 4.70 10.88
C THR A 222 30.15 4.22 9.47
N HIS A 223 29.52 3.06 9.32
CA HIS A 223 29.04 2.55 8.04
C HIS A 223 27.71 3.14 7.60
N CYS A 224 27.02 3.93 8.46
CA CYS A 224 25.79 4.61 8.10
C CYS A 224 26.06 5.79 7.17
N ASP A 225 25.16 6.05 6.24
CA ASP A 225 25.25 7.19 5.31
C ASP A 225 25.17 8.54 6.09
N LEU A 226 24.38 8.53 7.20
CA LEU A 226 24.32 9.64 8.13
C LEU A 226 24.63 9.13 9.56
N VAL A 227 25.79 9.56 10.07
CA VAL A 227 26.25 9.19 11.40
C VAL A 227 25.72 10.16 12.44
N ILE A 228 24.98 9.64 13.43
CA ILE A 228 24.43 10.39 14.58
C ILE A 228 25.26 10.06 15.82
N ASP A 229 26.11 10.97 16.22
CA ASP A 229 26.96 10.82 17.43
C ASP A 229 26.15 11.12 18.70
N SER A 230 25.27 10.19 19.03
CA SER A 230 24.40 10.26 20.21
C SER A 230 24.18 8.90 20.85
N ALA A 231 24.17 8.85 22.19
CA ALA A 231 23.83 7.66 22.95
C ALA A 231 22.36 7.21 22.72
N LEU A 232 21.48 8.08 22.27
CA LEU A 232 20.09 7.78 21.93
C LEU A 232 19.95 7.08 20.58
N ALA A 233 20.96 7.19 19.70
CA ALA A 233 20.96 6.54 18.40
C ALA A 233 21.40 5.07 18.51
N SER A 234 20.66 4.15 17.91
CA SER A 234 21.08 2.76 17.73
C SER A 234 22.18 2.69 16.65
N ARG A 235 22.94 1.58 16.60
CA ARG A 235 24.01 1.37 15.61
C ARG A 235 23.51 1.61 14.19
N THR A 236 22.45 0.91 13.80
CA THR A 236 21.61 1.21 12.64
C THR A 236 20.24 1.59 13.20
N HIS A 237 19.90 2.89 13.18
CA HIS A 237 18.72 3.41 13.87
C HIS A 237 17.49 3.44 12.99
N ALA A 238 17.64 4.00 11.80
CA ALA A 238 16.57 4.10 10.83
C ALA A 238 17.12 4.01 9.40
N ARG A 239 16.25 3.75 8.45
CA ARG A 239 16.59 3.82 7.03
C ARG A 239 15.51 4.56 6.27
N ILE A 240 15.90 5.24 5.20
CA ILE A 240 15.00 5.88 4.26
C ILE A 240 15.22 5.24 2.90
N GLU A 241 14.14 4.85 2.24
CA GLU A 241 14.18 4.30 0.90
C GLU A 241 13.00 4.81 0.09
N PHE A 242 13.16 4.91 -1.23
CA PHE A 242 12.06 5.23 -2.11
C PHE A 242 11.34 3.95 -2.51
N ARG A 243 10.07 3.86 -2.14
CA ARG A 243 9.17 2.78 -2.53
C ARG A 243 7.90 3.40 -3.08
N TRP A 244 7.49 2.96 -4.28
CA TRP A 244 6.21 3.35 -4.92
C TRP A 244 6.01 4.87 -5.10
N GLY A 245 7.10 5.59 -5.36
CA GLY A 245 7.03 7.03 -5.53
C GLY A 245 6.93 7.81 -4.22
N GLU A 246 7.15 7.16 -3.08
CA GLU A 246 7.18 7.78 -1.75
C GLU A 246 8.52 7.55 -1.07
N ALA A 247 8.93 8.48 -0.23
CA ALA A 247 10.08 8.33 0.66
C ALA A 247 9.60 7.69 1.96
N ILE A 248 10.00 6.45 2.22
CA ILE A 248 9.59 5.67 3.38
C ILE A 248 10.70 5.64 4.42
N LEU A 249 10.42 6.15 5.61
CA LEU A 249 11.28 6.06 6.79
C LEU A 249 10.88 4.84 7.61
N THR A 250 11.80 3.90 7.79
CA THR A 250 11.62 2.71 8.63
C THR A 250 12.51 2.78 9.87
N ASP A 251 11.93 2.65 11.05
CA ASP A 251 12.66 2.60 12.33
C ASP A 251 13.07 1.17 12.69
N HIS A 252 14.34 1.00 13.07
CA HIS A 252 14.93 -0.26 13.57
C HIS A 252 15.52 -0.11 14.98
N SER A 253 15.20 1.00 15.64
CA SER A 253 15.91 1.40 16.87
C SER A 253 15.32 0.78 18.15
N THR A 254 16.05 0.98 19.24
CA THR A 254 15.60 0.66 20.60
C THR A 254 14.76 1.79 21.19
N ASN A 255 15.06 3.05 20.86
CA ASN A 255 14.45 4.23 21.48
C ASN A 255 13.33 4.85 20.65
N GLY A 256 13.19 4.46 19.38
CA GLY A 256 12.21 4.97 18.44
C GLY A 256 12.69 6.22 17.68
N THR A 257 12.08 6.44 16.54
CA THR A 257 12.22 7.63 15.68
C THR A 257 10.94 8.45 15.75
N TYR A 258 11.06 9.76 15.90
CA TYR A 258 9.91 10.67 15.97
C TYR A 258 9.88 11.53 14.72
N VAL A 259 8.74 11.61 14.06
CA VAL A 259 8.53 12.39 12.84
C VAL A 259 7.48 13.45 13.10
N GLU A 260 7.78 14.68 12.75
CA GLU A 260 6.84 15.80 12.78
C GLU A 260 6.76 16.40 11.38
N ALA A 261 5.63 16.23 10.71
CA ALA A 261 5.36 16.82 9.40
C ALA A 261 4.75 18.21 9.58
N GLN A 262 5.25 19.22 8.87
CA GLN A 262 4.66 20.56 8.87
C GLN A 262 3.43 20.59 7.96
N ARG A 263 2.24 20.77 8.54
CA ARG A 263 1.00 21.07 7.81
C ARG A 263 0.76 22.58 7.86
N GLY A 264 1.10 23.28 6.76
CA GLY A 264 0.76 24.71 6.59
C GLY A 264 1.81 25.71 7.16
N LYS A 265 1.51 27.01 7.03
CA LYS A 265 2.44 28.13 7.31
C LYS A 265 2.62 28.50 8.80
N ARG A 266 2.09 27.75 9.75
CA ARG A 266 2.25 28.05 11.20
C ARG A 266 3.16 27.01 11.85
N GLU A 267 4.22 27.48 12.48
CA GLU A 267 5.04 26.64 13.37
C GLU A 267 4.17 26.16 14.55
N GLY A 268 4.17 24.83 14.79
CA GLY A 268 3.54 24.22 15.96
C GLY A 268 2.23 23.44 15.71
N ASP A 269 1.74 23.34 14.47
CA ASP A 269 0.52 22.59 14.13
C ASP A 269 0.85 21.22 13.46
N GLY A 270 1.96 20.61 13.83
CA GLY A 270 2.45 19.36 13.29
C GLY A 270 1.97 18.16 14.12
N THR A 271 1.42 17.14 13.45
CA THR A 271 1.17 15.85 14.08
C THR A 271 2.51 15.13 14.26
N SER A 272 2.93 14.92 15.50
CA SER A 272 4.14 14.14 15.82
C SER A 272 3.78 12.66 15.90
N ILE A 273 4.47 11.82 15.12
CA ILE A 273 4.29 10.37 15.11
C ILE A 273 5.55 9.72 15.70
N ARG A 274 5.37 8.75 16.60
CA ARG A 274 6.46 7.89 17.08
C ARG A 274 6.50 6.61 16.26
N LEU A 275 7.64 6.35 15.65
CA LEU A 275 7.95 5.06 15.03
C LEU A 275 8.80 4.23 16.02
N HIS A 276 8.39 3.00 16.25
CA HIS A 276 9.17 2.03 17.01
C HIS A 276 9.02 0.69 16.33
N ARG A 277 10.04 0.32 15.54
CA ARG A 277 10.03 -0.84 14.64
C ARG A 277 8.87 -0.79 13.64
N ARG A 278 8.55 0.42 13.18
CA ARG A 278 7.46 0.73 12.23
C ARG A 278 8.00 1.62 11.12
N GLU A 279 7.20 1.82 10.10
CA GLU A 279 7.51 2.70 8.99
C GLU A 279 6.44 3.77 8.80
N ALA A 280 6.81 4.87 8.16
CA ALA A 280 5.91 5.93 7.73
C ALA A 280 6.41 6.57 6.44
N ALA A 281 5.48 7.00 5.58
CA ALA A 281 5.79 7.84 4.45
C ALA A 281 6.10 9.27 4.92
N LEU A 282 7.17 9.85 4.36
CA LEU A 282 7.51 11.25 4.56
C LEU A 282 6.83 12.10 3.48
N HIS A 283 6.23 13.21 3.89
CA HIS A 283 5.54 14.13 2.96
C HIS A 283 5.96 15.58 3.22
N GLY A 284 6.11 16.34 2.14
CA GLY A 284 6.39 17.78 2.19
C GLY A 284 7.66 18.11 2.96
N THR A 285 7.55 18.91 4.02
CA THR A 285 8.66 19.29 4.90
C THR A 285 8.38 18.89 6.34
N GLY A 286 9.45 18.61 7.11
CA GLY A 286 9.27 18.27 8.51
C GLY A 286 10.58 18.04 9.25
N LYS A 287 10.45 17.44 10.44
CA LYS A 287 11.57 17.13 11.34
C LYS A 287 11.54 15.64 11.72
N ILE A 288 12.72 15.07 11.84
CA ILE A 288 12.93 13.70 12.33
C ILE A 288 13.82 13.79 13.56
N ALA A 289 13.37 13.29 14.69
CA ALA A 289 14.15 13.24 15.91
C ALA A 289 14.49 11.78 16.28
N ILE A 290 15.75 11.56 16.62
CA ILE A 290 16.36 10.26 16.87
C ILE A 290 16.35 9.95 18.37
N GLY A 291 15.56 8.94 18.76
CA GLY A 291 15.51 8.43 20.13
C GLY A 291 14.85 9.33 21.17
N THR A 292 14.27 10.46 20.77
CA THR A 292 13.57 11.42 21.64
C THR A 292 12.54 12.20 20.85
N THR A 293 11.61 12.89 21.51
CA THR A 293 10.61 13.73 20.83
C THR A 293 11.25 14.94 20.15
N VAL A 294 10.61 15.47 19.11
CA VAL A 294 11.12 16.66 18.35
C VAL A 294 11.34 17.86 19.29
N GLN A 295 10.46 18.05 20.29
CA GLN A 295 10.54 19.16 21.25
C GLN A 295 11.70 19.01 22.24
N GLN A 296 12.15 17.81 22.51
CA GLN A 296 13.24 17.50 23.45
C GLN A 296 14.57 17.24 22.73
N ALA A 297 14.55 17.15 21.40
CA ALA A 297 15.70 16.82 20.61
C ALA A 297 16.73 17.96 20.62
N GLN A 298 17.98 17.61 20.89
CA GLN A 298 19.12 18.48 20.68
C GLN A 298 19.53 18.45 19.21
N GLU A 299 20.32 19.41 18.76
CA GLU A 299 20.79 19.52 17.37
C GLU A 299 21.45 18.21 16.86
N VAL A 300 22.12 17.47 17.75
CA VAL A 300 22.77 16.18 17.44
C VAL A 300 21.77 15.05 17.11
N ASN A 301 20.52 15.18 17.55
CA ASN A 301 19.46 14.17 17.36
C ASN A 301 18.35 14.65 16.42
N LEU A 302 18.46 15.85 15.86
CA LEU A 302 17.41 16.46 15.09
C LEU A 302 17.82 16.63 13.62
N LEU A 303 17.00 16.12 12.72
CA LEU A 303 17.14 16.29 11.28
C LEU A 303 15.94 17.06 10.74
N GLY A 304 16.18 17.90 9.75
CA GLY A 304 15.12 18.44 8.88
C GLY A 304 14.98 17.57 7.64
N TYR A 305 13.80 17.54 7.05
CA TYR A 305 13.63 16.94 5.72
C TYR A 305 12.72 17.77 4.83
N LYS A 306 12.93 17.68 3.54
CA LYS A 306 12.11 18.28 2.49
C LYS A 306 12.01 17.36 1.31
N ILE A 307 10.78 17.11 0.85
CA ILE A 307 10.50 16.38 -0.37
C ILE A 307 10.12 17.40 -1.43
N ASP A 308 10.89 17.43 -2.50
CA ASP A 308 10.57 18.23 -3.68
C ASP A 308 9.75 17.35 -4.62
N GLN A 309 8.46 17.67 -4.73
CA GLN A 309 7.57 17.18 -5.79
C GLN A 309 7.60 18.27 -6.87
N HIS A 310 8.23 17.97 -7.97
CA HIS A 310 8.20 18.83 -9.17
C HIS A 310 7.10 18.40 -10.13
#